data_6aeb6fc9ffb466acde31e000805696bb
#
_entry.id   6aeb6fc9ffb466acde31e000805696bb
#
_cell.length_a   1.000
_cell.length_b   1.000
_cell.length_c   1.000
_cell.angle_alpha   90.00
_cell.angle_beta   90.00
_cell.angle_gamma   90.00
#
_symmetry.space_group_name_H-M   'P 1'
#
loop_
_entity.id
_entity.type
_entity.pdbx_description
1 polymer ?
#
loop_
_entity_poly.entity_id
_entity_poly.type
_entity_poly.pdbx_seq_one_letter_code
_entity_poly.pdbx_strand_id
1 'polypeptide(L)'
;MFQLDGKVALVTGASGGLGAEIARGLCWAGAHVILQGRNLDRLTALGETLTTLGGSAAVAAVDLRADDAASTLLAHHGAVDILVNNAGQRDRRALQMIDRASVRDLLETNLVAPFDLARRFSAGMQPGGRIINISSIAGQIARSGDAAYTMSKGGLEALTRALAAELGPAQITVNAVAPGYFATEANAAMIADPAIAEHLQRRTSLGRWGRPEEIVGAVLFFASPAASYVTGQVLAVDGGYLAHF
;
A
#
# COMPACT_ATOMS: atom_id res chain seq x y z
N MET A 1 16.18 3.85 -15.20
CA MET A 1 15.92 4.65 -13.98
C MET A 1 14.92 3.94 -13.05
N PHE A 2 13.88 3.31 -13.60
CA PHE A 2 12.83 2.58 -12.83
C PHE A 2 13.01 1.06 -12.85
N GLN A 3 14.17 0.56 -13.26
CA GLN A 3 14.48 -0.87 -13.25
C GLN A 3 14.80 -1.36 -11.84
N LEU A 4 14.32 -2.55 -11.52
CA LEU A 4 14.42 -3.19 -10.21
C LEU A 4 15.04 -4.59 -10.33
N ASP A 5 15.87 -4.81 -11.37
CA ASP A 5 16.52 -6.10 -11.61
C ASP A 5 17.32 -6.55 -10.38
N GLY A 6 17.12 -7.79 -9.99
CA GLY A 6 17.77 -8.39 -8.83
C GLY A 6 17.22 -7.92 -7.48
N LYS A 7 16.17 -7.08 -7.44
CA LYS A 7 15.53 -6.63 -6.21
C LYS A 7 14.43 -7.60 -5.78
N VAL A 8 14.28 -7.75 -4.46
CA VAL A 8 13.19 -8.52 -3.84
C VAL A 8 12.19 -7.54 -3.22
N ALA A 9 10.93 -7.64 -3.61
CA ALA A 9 9.85 -6.79 -3.14
C ALA A 9 8.76 -7.61 -2.43
N LEU A 10 8.40 -7.24 -1.19
CA LEU A 10 7.23 -7.75 -0.49
C LEU A 10 6.06 -6.79 -0.68
N VAL A 11 4.95 -7.26 -1.23
CA VAL A 11 3.71 -6.49 -1.38
C VAL A 11 2.62 -7.11 -0.53
N THR A 12 2.16 -6.37 0.48
CA THR A 12 1.06 -6.84 1.33
C THR A 12 -0.30 -6.51 0.71
N GLY A 13 -1.29 -7.39 0.92
CA GLY A 13 -2.61 -7.25 0.31
C GLY A 13 -2.60 -7.38 -1.20
N ALA A 14 -1.72 -8.23 -1.75
CA ALA A 14 -1.53 -8.41 -3.19
C ALA A 14 -2.64 -9.22 -3.89
N SER A 15 -3.62 -9.76 -3.16
CA SER A 15 -4.67 -10.64 -3.72
C SER A 15 -5.72 -9.93 -4.59
N GLY A 16 -5.60 -8.61 -4.81
CA GLY A 16 -6.53 -7.85 -5.64
C GLY A 16 -6.36 -6.34 -5.54
N GLY A 17 -7.19 -5.60 -6.26
CA GLY A 17 -7.21 -4.14 -6.22
C GLY A 17 -5.86 -3.50 -6.54
N LEU A 18 -5.50 -2.44 -5.80
CA LEU A 18 -4.24 -1.73 -5.99
C LEU A 18 -3.01 -2.62 -5.72
N GLY A 19 -3.10 -3.53 -4.74
CA GLY A 19 -1.98 -4.41 -4.38
C GLY A 19 -1.58 -5.35 -5.51
N ALA A 20 -2.54 -5.87 -6.27
CA ALA A 20 -2.26 -6.70 -7.44
C ALA A 20 -1.58 -5.90 -8.56
N GLU A 21 -2.04 -4.68 -8.83
CA GLU A 21 -1.42 -3.82 -9.85
C GLU A 21 -0.03 -3.35 -9.45
N ILE A 22 0.17 -3.01 -8.16
CA ILE A 22 1.50 -2.70 -7.62
C ILE A 22 2.45 -3.89 -7.81
N ALA A 23 1.99 -5.11 -7.46
CA ALA A 23 2.79 -6.32 -7.64
C ALA A 23 3.15 -6.57 -9.12
N ARG A 24 2.19 -6.40 -10.04
CA ARG A 24 2.45 -6.46 -11.50
C ARG A 24 3.51 -5.45 -11.93
N GLY A 25 3.36 -4.19 -11.51
CA GLY A 25 4.29 -3.13 -11.88
C GLY A 25 5.72 -3.36 -11.40
N LEU A 26 5.89 -3.78 -10.12
CA LEU A 26 7.20 -4.12 -9.58
C LEU A 26 7.83 -5.33 -10.29
N CYS A 27 7.02 -6.35 -10.59
CA CYS A 27 7.47 -7.52 -11.35
C CYS A 27 7.92 -7.15 -12.77
N TRP A 28 7.17 -6.31 -13.49
CA TRP A 28 7.55 -5.83 -14.82
C TRP A 28 8.80 -4.94 -14.81
N ALA A 29 9.06 -4.27 -13.69
CA ALA A 29 10.29 -3.52 -13.50
C ALA A 29 11.51 -4.40 -13.18
N GLY A 30 11.35 -5.73 -13.09
CA GLY A 30 12.43 -6.71 -12.89
C GLY A 30 12.56 -7.25 -11.46
N ALA A 31 11.70 -6.85 -10.52
CA ALA A 31 11.77 -7.35 -9.15
C ALA A 31 11.22 -8.79 -9.03
N HIS A 32 11.82 -9.58 -8.14
CA HIS A 32 11.15 -10.76 -7.58
C HIS A 32 10.10 -10.30 -6.57
N VAL A 33 8.82 -10.66 -6.75
CA VAL A 33 7.73 -10.14 -5.93
C VAL A 33 7.15 -11.22 -5.01
N ILE A 34 7.19 -10.99 -3.70
CA ILE A 34 6.53 -11.79 -2.70
C ILE A 34 5.10 -11.25 -2.54
N LEU A 35 4.12 -12.03 -2.96
CA LEU A 35 2.70 -11.70 -2.97
C LEU A 35 2.09 -12.11 -1.62
N GLN A 36 1.91 -11.17 -0.71
CA GLN A 36 1.31 -11.46 0.59
C GLN A 36 -0.20 -11.13 0.60
N GLY A 37 -0.98 -12.00 1.23
CA GLY A 37 -2.43 -11.84 1.45
C GLY A 37 -3.01 -13.01 2.21
N ARG A 38 -4.34 -13.03 2.40
CA ARG A 38 -5.04 -14.14 3.10
C ARG A 38 -5.62 -15.18 2.15
N ASN A 39 -5.93 -14.80 0.92
CA ASN A 39 -6.57 -15.68 -0.06
C ASN A 39 -5.50 -16.33 -0.94
N LEU A 40 -5.15 -17.59 -0.61
CA LEU A 40 -4.12 -18.36 -1.30
C LEU A 40 -4.43 -18.52 -2.79
N ASP A 41 -5.68 -18.82 -3.16
CA ASP A 41 -6.05 -19.10 -4.56
C ASP A 41 -5.84 -17.85 -5.44
N ARG A 42 -6.28 -16.68 -4.96
CA ARG A 42 -6.05 -15.40 -5.68
C ARG A 42 -4.57 -15.06 -5.82
N LEU A 43 -3.78 -15.31 -4.77
CA LEU A 43 -2.34 -15.06 -4.79
C LEU A 43 -1.64 -16.01 -5.77
N THR A 44 -2.02 -17.29 -5.76
CA THR A 44 -1.47 -18.31 -6.66
C THR A 44 -1.79 -17.95 -8.11
N ALA A 45 -3.04 -17.62 -8.43
CA ALA A 45 -3.45 -17.22 -9.77
C ALA A 45 -2.67 -15.96 -10.28
N LEU A 46 -2.44 -14.98 -9.37
CA LEU A 46 -1.61 -13.83 -9.71
C LEU A 46 -0.15 -14.23 -9.95
N GLY A 47 0.42 -15.06 -9.08
CA GLY A 47 1.81 -15.55 -9.21
C GLY A 47 2.03 -16.31 -10.51
N GLU A 48 1.11 -17.21 -10.89
CA GLU A 48 1.13 -17.92 -12.17
C GLU A 48 1.05 -16.95 -13.35
N THR A 49 0.17 -15.95 -13.28
CA THR A 49 0.07 -14.90 -14.31
C THR A 49 1.40 -14.16 -14.48
N LEU A 50 2.03 -13.73 -13.40
CA LEU A 50 3.30 -13.02 -13.44
C LEU A 50 4.42 -13.89 -14.00
N THR A 51 4.48 -15.15 -13.60
CA THR A 51 5.50 -16.10 -14.09
C THR A 51 5.32 -16.42 -15.58
N THR A 52 4.08 -16.61 -16.03
CA THR A 52 3.76 -16.86 -17.44
C THR A 52 4.18 -15.68 -18.33
N LEU A 53 4.15 -14.46 -17.80
CA LEU A 53 4.60 -13.25 -18.50
C LEU A 53 6.11 -13.00 -18.37
N GLY A 54 6.87 -13.96 -17.85
CA GLY A 54 8.32 -13.89 -17.73
C GLY A 54 8.84 -13.22 -16.47
N GLY A 55 7.96 -12.91 -15.52
CA GLY A 55 8.33 -12.34 -14.24
C GLY A 55 8.68 -13.39 -13.18
N SER A 56 8.98 -12.95 -11.97
CA SER A 56 9.32 -13.81 -10.84
C SER A 56 8.48 -13.45 -9.62
N ALA A 57 7.76 -14.42 -9.05
CA ALA A 57 6.91 -14.22 -7.90
C ALA A 57 6.92 -15.42 -6.94
N ALA A 58 6.71 -15.13 -5.65
CA ALA A 58 6.43 -16.11 -4.60
C ALA A 58 5.13 -15.75 -3.89
N VAL A 59 4.47 -16.72 -3.28
CA VAL A 59 3.19 -16.54 -2.57
C VAL A 59 3.37 -16.70 -1.07
N ALA A 60 2.77 -15.81 -0.29
CA ALA A 60 2.79 -15.79 1.17
C ALA A 60 1.37 -15.61 1.73
N ALA A 61 0.68 -16.72 2.02
CA ALA A 61 -0.65 -16.71 2.62
C ALA A 61 -0.55 -16.57 4.15
N VAL A 62 -0.55 -15.34 4.66
CA VAL A 62 -0.40 -15.00 6.08
C VAL A 62 -1.45 -13.96 6.48
N ASP A 63 -2.06 -14.10 7.65
CA ASP A 63 -2.87 -13.02 8.24
C ASP A 63 -1.95 -12.07 9.02
N LEU A 64 -1.85 -10.81 8.58
CA LEU A 64 -0.98 -9.81 9.19
C LEU A 64 -1.40 -9.39 10.61
N ARG A 65 -2.57 -9.82 11.09
CA ARG A 65 -3.02 -9.59 12.46
C ARG A 65 -2.46 -10.61 13.46
N ALA A 66 -1.80 -11.67 12.98
CA ALA A 66 -1.12 -12.60 13.86
C ALA A 66 0.18 -11.98 14.40
N ASP A 67 0.45 -12.16 15.69
CA ASP A 67 1.61 -11.59 16.39
C ASP A 67 2.96 -12.02 15.78
N ASP A 68 2.98 -13.17 15.13
CA ASP A 68 4.17 -13.74 14.48
C ASP A 68 4.23 -13.51 12.96
N ALA A 69 3.27 -12.77 12.37
CA ALA A 69 3.15 -12.60 10.92
C ALA A 69 4.44 -12.09 10.27
N ALA A 70 5.02 -11.03 10.81
CA ALA A 70 6.24 -10.43 10.26
C ALA A 70 7.45 -11.37 10.40
N SER A 71 7.57 -12.10 11.52
CA SER A 71 8.64 -13.09 11.74
C SER A 71 8.47 -14.31 10.83
N THR A 72 7.25 -14.76 10.62
CA THR A 72 6.93 -15.87 9.70
C THR A 72 7.29 -15.49 8.26
N LEU A 73 6.91 -14.29 7.80
CA LEU A 73 7.28 -13.81 6.47
C LEU A 73 8.79 -13.70 6.29
N LEU A 74 9.51 -13.14 7.28
CA LEU A 74 10.96 -13.01 7.24
C LEU A 74 11.66 -14.39 7.23
N ALA A 75 11.18 -15.34 8.02
CA ALA A 75 11.75 -16.69 8.10
C ALA A 75 11.61 -17.47 6.78
N HIS A 76 10.47 -17.31 6.08
CA HIS A 76 10.21 -18.04 4.85
C HIS A 76 10.81 -17.39 3.59
N HIS A 77 10.91 -16.07 3.56
CA HIS A 77 11.26 -15.34 2.34
C HIS A 77 12.58 -14.56 2.46
N GLY A 78 13.15 -14.46 3.65
CA GLY A 78 14.40 -13.73 3.90
C GLY A 78 14.24 -12.22 3.84
N ALA A 79 15.36 -11.52 3.73
CA ALA A 79 15.41 -10.07 3.62
C ALA A 79 14.84 -9.59 2.28
N VAL A 80 14.24 -8.40 2.28
CA VAL A 80 13.74 -7.76 1.07
C VAL A 80 14.42 -6.40 0.85
N ASP A 81 14.50 -5.96 -0.39
CA ASP A 81 14.96 -4.60 -0.75
C ASP A 81 13.82 -3.58 -0.68
N ILE A 82 12.59 -4.03 -0.95
CA ILE A 82 11.41 -3.19 -1.07
C ILE A 82 10.28 -3.79 -0.25
N LEU A 83 9.72 -3.01 0.69
CA LEU A 83 8.52 -3.35 1.43
C LEU A 83 7.39 -2.42 1.03
N VAL A 84 6.29 -2.96 0.48
CA VAL A 84 5.07 -2.20 0.18
C VAL A 84 3.96 -2.61 1.14
N ASN A 85 3.67 -1.76 2.11
CA ASN A 85 2.56 -1.89 3.04
C ASN A 85 1.27 -1.40 2.38
N ASN A 86 0.59 -2.30 1.64
CA ASN A 86 -0.65 -1.99 0.94
C ASN A 86 -1.88 -2.64 1.60
N ALA A 87 -1.71 -3.73 2.36
CA ALA A 87 -2.83 -4.34 3.07
C ALA A 87 -3.57 -3.31 3.92
N GLY A 88 -4.89 -3.32 3.84
CA GLY A 88 -5.71 -2.40 4.59
C GLY A 88 -7.18 -2.78 4.54
N GLN A 89 -7.92 -2.33 5.53
CA GLN A 89 -9.36 -2.46 5.61
C GLN A 89 -10.00 -1.11 5.92
N ARG A 90 -11.29 -1.01 5.67
CA ARG A 90 -12.05 0.21 5.86
C ARG A 90 -13.40 -0.12 6.51
N ASP A 91 -13.75 0.66 7.52
CA ASP A 91 -15.06 0.62 8.16
C ASP A 91 -15.73 1.99 7.97
N ARG A 92 -16.90 2.00 7.32
CA ARG A 92 -17.66 3.21 6.96
C ARG A 92 -18.90 3.39 7.84
N ARG A 93 -18.96 2.71 8.97
CA ARG A 93 -20.07 2.89 9.91
C ARG A 93 -20.00 4.27 10.55
N ALA A 94 -21.19 4.82 10.90
CA ALA A 94 -21.27 6.05 11.67
C ALA A 94 -20.55 5.93 13.02
N LEU A 95 -20.05 7.03 13.55
CA LEU A 95 -19.25 7.08 14.78
C LEU A 95 -19.87 6.30 15.95
N GLN A 96 -21.20 6.40 16.12
CA GLN A 96 -21.93 5.72 17.19
C GLN A 96 -22.12 4.22 16.97
N MET A 97 -21.86 3.73 15.74
CA MET A 97 -22.04 2.34 15.35
C MET A 97 -20.73 1.56 15.31
N ILE A 98 -19.59 2.24 15.46
CA ILE A 98 -18.28 1.61 15.50
C ILE A 98 -17.82 1.45 16.95
N ASP A 99 -17.58 0.23 17.38
CA ASP A 99 -17.10 -0.07 18.71
C ASP A 99 -15.56 -0.08 18.81
N ARG A 100 -15.07 -0.14 20.03
CA ARG A 100 -13.62 -0.16 20.30
C ARG A 100 -12.93 -1.39 19.70
N ALA A 101 -13.59 -2.54 19.64
CA ALA A 101 -13.02 -3.77 19.09
C ALA A 101 -12.80 -3.61 17.58
N SER A 102 -13.80 -3.10 16.85
CA SER A 102 -13.69 -2.78 15.42
C SER A 102 -12.58 -1.78 15.12
N VAL A 103 -12.44 -0.74 15.97
CA VAL A 103 -11.34 0.23 15.82
C VAL A 103 -9.99 -0.42 16.01
N ARG A 104 -9.82 -1.31 17.02
CA ARG A 104 -8.56 -2.04 17.24
C ARG A 104 -8.21 -2.94 16.06
N ASP A 105 -9.18 -3.71 15.56
CA ASP A 105 -8.98 -4.60 14.39
C ASP A 105 -8.58 -3.82 13.13
N LEU A 106 -9.17 -2.65 12.92
CA LEU A 106 -8.81 -1.77 11.82
C LEU A 106 -7.39 -1.21 11.97
N LEU A 107 -7.03 -0.75 13.17
CA LEU A 107 -5.70 -0.25 13.46
C LEU A 107 -4.65 -1.36 13.35
N GLU A 108 -4.97 -2.58 13.79
CA GLU A 108 -4.08 -3.73 13.69
C GLU A 108 -3.64 -3.93 12.24
N THR A 109 -4.59 -3.98 11.30
CA THR A 109 -4.27 -4.18 9.89
C THR A 109 -3.59 -2.95 9.25
N ASN A 110 -4.11 -1.74 9.54
CA ASN A 110 -3.73 -0.54 8.78
C ASN A 110 -2.49 0.18 9.32
N LEU A 111 -2.11 -0.07 10.57
CA LEU A 111 -1.06 0.70 11.25
C LEU A 111 -0.07 -0.19 12.02
N VAL A 112 -0.56 -1.13 12.85
CA VAL A 112 0.31 -1.97 13.70
C VAL A 112 1.09 -2.96 12.84
N ALA A 113 0.43 -3.66 11.92
CA ALA A 113 1.10 -4.58 11.00
C ALA A 113 2.16 -3.88 10.11
N PRO A 114 1.88 -2.71 9.46
CA PRO A 114 2.91 -1.93 8.78
C PRO A 114 4.10 -1.54 9.66
N PHE A 115 3.85 -1.16 10.93
CA PHE A 115 4.91 -0.88 11.88
C PHE A 115 5.77 -2.12 12.17
N ASP A 116 5.16 -3.27 12.47
CA ASP A 116 5.91 -4.48 12.79
C ASP A 116 6.68 -5.04 11.58
N LEU A 117 6.08 -5.01 10.39
CA LEU A 117 6.78 -5.35 9.14
C LEU A 117 7.99 -4.44 8.91
N ALA A 118 7.81 -3.12 9.03
CA ALA A 118 8.92 -2.17 8.88
C ALA A 118 10.02 -2.44 9.91
N ARG A 119 9.67 -2.64 11.18
CA ARG A 119 10.61 -2.94 12.27
C ARG A 119 11.41 -4.23 12.02
N ARG A 120 10.74 -5.28 11.53
CA ARG A 120 11.37 -6.58 11.29
C ARG A 120 12.23 -6.60 10.04
N PHE A 121 11.69 -6.10 8.93
CA PHE A 121 12.39 -6.16 7.65
C PHE A 121 13.52 -5.14 7.53
N SER A 122 13.40 -3.93 8.12
CA SER A 122 14.46 -2.92 8.07
C SER A 122 15.77 -3.39 8.72
N ALA A 123 15.70 -4.27 9.71
CA ALA A 123 16.88 -4.83 10.35
C ALA A 123 17.78 -5.67 9.40
N GLY A 124 17.23 -6.20 8.33
CA GLY A 124 17.95 -6.97 7.30
C GLY A 124 18.12 -6.24 5.97
N MET A 125 17.49 -5.06 5.80
CA MET A 125 17.62 -4.28 4.57
C MET A 125 19.02 -3.71 4.41
N GLN A 126 19.55 -3.79 3.20
CA GLN A 126 20.82 -3.15 2.86
C GLN A 126 20.63 -1.66 2.52
N PRO A 127 21.71 -0.84 2.54
CA PRO A 127 21.65 0.54 2.04
C PRO A 127 21.00 0.62 0.65
N GLY A 128 20.05 1.53 0.51
CA GLY A 128 19.20 1.60 -0.67
C GLY A 128 17.85 0.89 -0.52
N GLY A 129 17.54 0.34 0.66
CA GLY A 129 16.23 -0.23 0.98
C GLY A 129 15.08 0.78 0.85
N ARG A 130 13.88 0.28 0.56
CA ARG A 130 12.68 1.09 0.29
C ARG A 130 11.49 0.58 1.10
N ILE A 131 10.85 1.45 1.85
CA ILE A 131 9.56 1.17 2.51
C ILE A 131 8.53 2.13 1.94
N ILE A 132 7.43 1.58 1.41
CA ILE A 132 6.37 2.34 0.76
C ILE A 132 5.05 1.99 1.43
N ASN A 133 4.45 2.97 2.09
CA ASN A 133 3.16 2.81 2.76
C ASN A 133 2.03 3.28 1.83
N ILE A 134 1.03 2.45 1.59
CA ILE A 134 -0.16 2.86 0.85
C ILE A 134 -1.17 3.46 1.85
N SER A 135 -1.15 4.80 1.93
CA SER A 135 -2.05 5.59 2.76
C SER A 135 -3.41 5.77 2.07
N SER A 136 -3.95 6.95 2.09
CA SER A 136 -5.16 7.42 1.42
C SER A 136 -5.22 8.94 1.52
N ILE A 137 -5.93 9.60 0.60
CA ILE A 137 -6.31 11.02 0.82
C ILE A 137 -7.07 11.21 2.13
N ALA A 138 -7.71 10.16 2.67
CA ALA A 138 -8.36 10.19 3.99
C ALA A 138 -7.37 10.34 5.16
N GLY A 139 -6.07 10.20 4.96
CA GLY A 139 -5.05 10.57 5.94
C GLY A 139 -4.85 12.08 6.09
N GLN A 140 -5.25 12.85 5.07
CA GLN A 140 -5.04 14.31 4.98
C GLN A 140 -6.35 15.10 5.06
N ILE A 141 -7.46 14.51 4.63
CA ILE A 141 -8.81 15.08 4.72
C ILE A 141 -9.75 14.07 5.35
N ALA A 142 -10.92 14.53 5.78
CA ALA A 142 -11.92 13.67 6.42
C ALA A 142 -13.28 13.85 5.79
N ARG A 143 -14.11 12.82 5.93
CA ARG A 143 -15.55 12.88 5.71
C ARG A 143 -16.29 12.17 6.84
N SER A 144 -17.57 12.46 6.97
CA SER A 144 -18.44 11.75 7.91
C SER A 144 -18.47 10.24 7.61
N GLY A 145 -18.44 9.42 8.66
CA GLY A 145 -18.44 7.95 8.56
C GLY A 145 -17.07 7.30 8.33
N ASP A 146 -15.97 8.05 8.32
CA ASP A 146 -14.62 7.53 8.10
C ASP A 146 -13.65 7.80 9.28
N ALA A 147 -14.16 8.12 10.50
CA ALA A 147 -13.31 8.57 11.61
C ALA A 147 -12.17 7.59 11.95
N ALA A 148 -12.47 6.30 12.11
CA ALA A 148 -11.46 5.28 12.40
C ALA A 148 -10.49 5.07 11.24
N TYR A 149 -10.98 5.09 10.00
CA TYR A 149 -10.15 4.96 8.81
C TYR A 149 -9.21 6.16 8.64
N THR A 150 -9.73 7.39 8.77
CA THR A 150 -8.94 8.63 8.76
C THR A 150 -7.84 8.59 9.82
N MET A 151 -8.18 8.19 11.04
CA MET A 151 -7.21 8.03 12.13
C MET A 151 -6.10 7.03 11.76
N SER A 152 -6.46 5.87 11.18
CA SER A 152 -5.49 4.86 10.80
C SER A 152 -4.54 5.33 9.68
N LYS A 153 -5.07 6.02 8.67
CA LYS A 153 -4.27 6.50 7.53
C LYS A 153 -3.44 7.74 7.89
N GLY A 154 -3.97 8.64 8.71
CA GLY A 154 -3.18 9.73 9.29
C GLY A 154 -2.05 9.22 10.20
N GLY A 155 -2.32 8.17 10.99
CA GLY A 155 -1.31 7.47 11.77
C GLY A 155 -0.21 6.83 10.90
N LEU A 156 -0.59 6.23 9.77
CA LEU A 156 0.37 5.62 8.82
C LEU A 156 1.26 6.69 8.15
N GLU A 157 0.72 7.89 7.86
CA GLU A 157 1.53 9.01 7.36
C GLU A 157 2.47 9.57 8.44
N ALA A 158 2.04 9.62 9.70
CA ALA A 158 2.92 9.96 10.82
C ALA A 158 4.02 8.93 11.01
N LEU A 159 3.69 7.63 10.94
CA LEU A 159 4.65 6.53 10.97
C LEU A 159 5.66 6.63 9.81
N THR A 160 5.21 6.99 8.62
CA THR A 160 6.10 7.20 7.45
C THR A 160 7.19 8.22 7.76
N ARG A 161 6.82 9.37 8.35
CA ARG A 161 7.79 10.41 8.72
C ARG A 161 8.73 9.96 9.84
N ALA A 162 8.21 9.28 10.85
CA ALA A 162 9.00 8.77 11.96
C ALA A 162 10.07 7.75 11.49
N LEU A 163 9.64 6.76 10.70
CA LEU A 163 10.54 5.75 10.14
C LEU A 163 11.55 6.35 9.15
N ALA A 164 11.18 7.38 8.39
CA ALA A 164 12.11 8.07 7.51
C ALA A 164 13.26 8.72 8.29
N ALA A 165 12.97 9.33 9.43
CA ALA A 165 13.97 9.92 10.31
C ALA A 165 14.85 8.85 10.98
N GLU A 166 14.24 7.74 11.40
CA GLU A 166 14.92 6.68 12.14
C GLU A 166 15.80 5.80 11.25
N LEU A 167 15.34 5.50 10.02
CA LEU A 167 16.03 4.61 9.08
C LEU A 167 16.93 5.34 8.08
N GLY A 168 16.84 6.67 8.00
CA GLY A 168 17.68 7.50 7.13
C GLY A 168 19.19 7.26 7.29
N PRO A 169 19.74 7.17 8.51
CA PRO A 169 21.17 6.85 8.70
C PRO A 169 21.60 5.52 8.11
N ALA A 170 20.67 4.54 7.99
CA ALA A 170 20.91 3.26 7.32
C ALA A 170 20.70 3.32 5.79
N GLN A 171 20.46 4.53 5.24
CA GLN A 171 20.17 4.76 3.83
C GLN A 171 18.92 4.01 3.31
N ILE A 172 17.93 3.82 4.18
CA ILE A 172 16.61 3.30 3.84
C ILE A 172 15.65 4.48 3.73
N THR A 173 14.95 4.59 2.60
CA THR A 173 13.92 5.62 2.44
C THR A 173 12.55 5.07 2.80
N VAL A 174 11.72 5.90 3.44
CA VAL A 174 10.34 5.56 3.80
C VAL A 174 9.41 6.64 3.29
N ASN A 175 8.50 6.28 2.39
CA ASN A 175 7.54 7.20 1.78
C ASN A 175 6.13 6.61 1.79
N ALA A 176 5.14 7.44 1.54
CA ALA A 176 3.75 7.00 1.39
C ALA A 176 3.18 7.44 0.03
N VAL A 177 2.35 6.59 -0.53
CA VAL A 177 1.43 6.95 -1.63
C VAL A 177 0.04 7.08 -1.03
N ALA A 178 -0.67 8.16 -1.31
CA ALA A 178 -2.03 8.43 -0.85
C ALA A 178 -3.03 8.36 -2.03
N PRO A 179 -3.65 7.20 -2.28
CA PRO A 179 -4.63 7.06 -3.34
C PRO A 179 -5.90 7.86 -3.06
N GLY A 180 -6.48 8.44 -4.12
CA GLY A 180 -7.84 8.97 -4.13
C GLY A 180 -8.88 7.89 -4.44
N TYR A 181 -9.77 8.20 -5.35
CA TYR A 181 -10.84 7.31 -5.80
C TYR A 181 -10.35 6.44 -6.97
N PHE A 182 -10.11 5.16 -6.70
CA PHE A 182 -9.72 4.17 -7.71
C PHE A 182 -10.82 3.15 -7.98
N ALA A 183 -11.00 2.79 -9.26
CA ALA A 183 -12.01 1.84 -9.72
C ALA A 183 -11.57 0.39 -9.45
N THR A 184 -11.53 0.00 -8.17
CA THR A 184 -11.22 -1.37 -7.74
C THR A 184 -12.48 -2.19 -7.49
N GLU A 185 -12.36 -3.52 -7.47
CA GLU A 185 -13.46 -4.45 -7.10
C GLU A 185 -14.10 -4.07 -5.75
N ALA A 186 -13.29 -3.68 -4.76
CA ALA A 186 -13.77 -3.25 -3.45
C ALA A 186 -14.64 -1.97 -3.48
N ASN A 187 -14.58 -1.20 -4.55
CA ASN A 187 -15.37 0.01 -4.76
C ASN A 187 -16.53 -0.18 -5.75
N ALA A 188 -16.85 -1.41 -6.18
CA ALA A 188 -17.85 -1.68 -7.22
C ALA A 188 -19.20 -1.03 -6.95
N ALA A 189 -19.70 -1.09 -5.70
CA ALA A 189 -20.96 -0.44 -5.32
C ALA A 189 -20.89 1.10 -5.45
N MET A 190 -19.75 1.71 -5.15
CA MET A 190 -19.55 3.15 -5.30
C MET A 190 -19.40 3.57 -6.77
N ILE A 191 -18.79 2.70 -7.59
CA ILE A 191 -18.62 2.95 -9.03
C ILE A 191 -19.99 2.93 -9.73
N ALA A 192 -20.90 2.08 -9.27
CA ALA A 192 -22.27 1.98 -9.79
C ALA A 192 -23.18 3.14 -9.34
N ASP A 193 -22.74 3.97 -8.38
CA ASP A 193 -23.53 5.12 -7.89
C ASP A 193 -23.27 6.37 -8.74
N PRO A 194 -24.27 6.86 -9.50
CA PRO A 194 -24.12 8.07 -10.32
C PRO A 194 -23.77 9.32 -9.51
N ALA A 195 -24.20 9.41 -8.24
CA ALA A 195 -23.89 10.54 -7.37
C ALA A 195 -22.40 10.63 -7.06
N ILE A 196 -21.71 9.48 -6.97
CA ILE A 196 -20.26 9.44 -6.81
C ILE A 196 -19.55 9.89 -8.09
N ALA A 197 -20.03 9.47 -9.26
CA ALA A 197 -19.47 9.92 -10.54
C ALA A 197 -19.60 11.44 -10.70
N GLU A 198 -20.77 12.02 -10.40
CA GLU A 198 -21.00 13.46 -10.41
C GLU A 198 -20.13 14.18 -9.36
N HIS A 199 -19.98 13.60 -8.17
CA HIS A 199 -19.09 14.15 -7.14
C HIS A 199 -17.65 14.22 -7.64
N LEU A 200 -17.12 13.15 -8.27
CA LEU A 200 -15.76 13.13 -8.80
C LEU A 200 -15.56 14.12 -9.94
N GLN A 201 -16.56 14.26 -10.82
CA GLN A 201 -16.52 15.23 -11.91
C GLN A 201 -16.37 16.67 -11.40
N ARG A 202 -16.93 16.97 -10.21
CA ARG A 202 -16.85 18.30 -9.60
C ARG A 202 -15.64 18.46 -8.67
N ARG A 203 -15.14 17.38 -8.07
CA ARG A 203 -14.15 17.41 -6.98
C ARG A 203 -12.77 16.94 -7.36
N THR A 204 -12.56 16.44 -8.56
CA THR A 204 -11.23 16.11 -9.07
C THR A 204 -10.92 16.92 -10.32
N SER A 205 -9.67 17.35 -10.46
CA SER A 205 -9.25 18.08 -11.67
C SER A 205 -9.38 17.22 -12.94
N LEU A 206 -9.23 15.88 -12.80
CA LEU A 206 -9.36 14.94 -13.93
C LEU A 206 -10.81 14.46 -14.16
N GLY A 207 -11.77 14.77 -13.27
CA GLY A 207 -13.19 14.51 -13.43
C GLY A 207 -13.59 13.03 -13.50
N ARG A 208 -12.75 12.10 -13.01
CA ARG A 208 -12.99 10.66 -13.17
C ARG A 208 -12.40 9.82 -12.04
N TRP A 209 -12.79 8.57 -11.99
CA TRP A 209 -12.08 7.53 -11.24
C TRP A 209 -10.67 7.31 -11.79
N GLY A 210 -9.71 7.07 -10.90
CA GLY A 210 -8.42 6.50 -11.27
C GLY A 210 -8.57 5.02 -11.65
N ARG A 211 -7.87 4.58 -12.68
CA ARG A 211 -7.74 3.16 -12.99
C ARG A 211 -6.70 2.54 -12.06
N PRO A 212 -6.89 1.29 -11.57
CA PRO A 212 -5.99 0.66 -10.61
C PRO A 212 -4.51 0.67 -11.02
N GLU A 213 -4.22 0.51 -12.31
CA GLU A 213 -2.85 0.55 -12.85
C GLU A 213 -2.18 1.94 -12.76
N GLU A 214 -2.95 3.03 -12.62
CA GLU A 214 -2.39 4.39 -12.52
C GLU A 214 -1.67 4.65 -11.19
N ILE A 215 -1.80 3.76 -10.19
CA ILE A 215 -1.04 3.84 -8.94
C ILE A 215 0.43 3.42 -9.11
N VAL A 216 0.70 2.57 -10.11
CA VAL A 216 1.97 1.87 -10.29
C VAL A 216 3.14 2.84 -10.43
N GLY A 217 2.98 3.91 -11.23
CA GLY A 217 4.04 4.88 -11.47
C GLY A 217 4.58 5.55 -10.21
N ALA A 218 3.69 5.89 -9.27
CA ALA A 218 4.08 6.50 -8.00
C ALA A 218 4.86 5.51 -7.10
N VAL A 219 4.42 4.23 -7.08
CA VAL A 219 5.11 3.20 -6.31
C VAL A 219 6.46 2.88 -6.93
N LEU A 220 6.56 2.73 -8.24
CA LEU A 220 7.83 2.52 -8.95
C LEU A 220 8.81 3.67 -8.73
N PHE A 221 8.33 4.92 -8.72
CA PHE A 221 9.17 6.06 -8.37
C PHE A 221 9.82 5.87 -7.02
N PHE A 222 9.04 5.64 -5.96
CA PHE A 222 9.57 5.45 -4.61
C PHE A 222 10.41 4.17 -4.44
N ALA A 223 10.11 3.10 -5.18
CA ALA A 223 10.82 1.84 -5.16
C ALA A 223 12.21 1.91 -5.83
N SER A 224 12.41 2.87 -6.73
CA SER A 224 13.56 2.93 -7.62
C SER A 224 14.67 3.89 -7.12
N PRO A 225 15.86 3.84 -7.74
CA PRO A 225 16.92 4.83 -7.51
C PRO A 225 16.52 6.28 -7.81
N ALA A 226 15.45 6.51 -8.60
CA ALA A 226 14.95 7.86 -8.91
C ALA A 226 14.51 8.63 -7.64
N ALA A 227 14.13 7.92 -6.57
CA ALA A 227 13.75 8.50 -5.28
C ALA A 227 14.84 8.39 -4.20
N SER A 228 16.10 8.22 -4.56
CA SER A 228 17.20 8.00 -3.59
C SER A 228 17.40 9.14 -2.58
N TYR A 229 16.93 10.35 -2.88
CA TYR A 229 16.97 11.51 -1.99
C TYR A 229 15.58 11.97 -1.53
N VAL A 230 14.57 11.08 -1.67
CA VAL A 230 13.17 11.34 -1.29
C VAL A 230 12.80 10.41 -0.14
N THR A 231 12.56 10.99 1.05
CA THR A 231 12.11 10.23 2.22
C THR A 231 11.15 11.07 3.07
N GLY A 232 10.26 10.42 3.82
CA GLY A 232 9.26 11.05 4.68
C GLY A 232 8.11 11.73 3.91
N GLN A 233 7.99 11.51 2.60
CA GLN A 233 7.01 12.19 1.76
C GLN A 233 5.71 11.38 1.62
N VAL A 234 4.61 12.10 1.41
CA VAL A 234 3.31 11.55 1.06
C VAL A 234 2.92 12.08 -0.31
N LEU A 235 2.87 11.21 -1.31
CA LEU A 235 2.49 11.56 -2.68
C LEU A 235 1.02 11.18 -2.92
N ALA A 236 0.18 12.19 -3.10
CA ALA A 236 -1.21 11.97 -3.50
C ALA A 236 -1.29 11.52 -4.97
N VAL A 237 -2.05 10.46 -5.22
CA VAL A 237 -2.42 9.97 -6.56
C VAL A 237 -3.94 9.93 -6.59
N ASP A 238 -4.56 11.06 -6.89
CA ASP A 238 -5.97 11.32 -6.60
C ASP A 238 -6.73 12.08 -7.70
N GLY A 239 -6.10 12.29 -8.85
CA GLY A 239 -6.68 13.05 -9.95
C GLY A 239 -6.89 14.54 -9.62
N GLY A 240 -6.13 15.06 -8.64
CA GLY A 240 -6.22 16.45 -8.19
C GLY A 240 -7.32 16.69 -7.15
N TYR A 241 -7.82 15.66 -6.49
CA TYR A 241 -8.88 15.79 -5.48
C TYR A 241 -8.46 16.69 -4.31
N LEU A 242 -7.22 16.55 -3.81
CA LEU A 242 -6.69 17.40 -2.74
C LEU A 242 -6.30 18.80 -3.20
N ALA A 243 -6.02 18.98 -4.48
CA ALA A 243 -5.63 20.28 -5.06
C ALA A 243 -6.84 21.09 -5.57
N HIS A 244 -8.03 20.47 -5.64
CA HIS A 244 -9.25 21.08 -6.15
C HIS A 244 -10.18 21.47 -5.00
N PHE A 245 -10.81 22.65 -5.07
CA PHE A 245 -11.75 23.17 -4.06
C PHE A 245 -13.21 23.15 -4.57
#